data_14c92747dc563576e2872fd8a8f21925
#
_entry.id   14c92747dc563576e2872fd8a8f21925
#
_cell.length_a   1.000
_cell.length_b   1.000
_cell.length_c   1.000
_cell.angle_alpha   90.00
_cell.angle_beta   90.00
_cell.angle_gamma   90.00
#
_symmetry.space_group_name_H-M   'P 1'
#
loop_
_entity.id
_entity.type
_entity.pdbx_description
1 polymer ?
#
loop_
_entity_poly.entity_id
_entity_poly.type
_entity_poly.pdbx_seq_one_letter_code
_entity_poly.pdbx_strand_id
1 'polypeptide(L)'
;MHDIGMLRVAGEIVLKKEKLEETELEEIRRHPLYSYEMLKNNGFSPVVSEIAYQEQEREDGSGYPRGLKGESIHEYAKIIGLSAIYTAMLQPRPQRERKFPFQIIKEIIDKNKKQFPLHLIRILIDELSVFPVGLYVKLNTGDIGRVVRTNRLAPMRPVIEIVR
;
A
#
# COMPACT_ATOMS: atom_id res chain seq x y z
N MET A 1 -11.05 7.07 -6.11
CA MET A 1 -12.02 7.93 -5.38
C MET A 1 -11.77 7.98 -3.87
N HIS A 2 -11.06 6.99 -3.28
CA HIS A 2 -10.76 7.00 -1.84
C HIS A 2 -10.01 8.27 -1.38
N ASP A 3 -9.10 8.79 -2.22
CA ASP A 3 -8.30 10.00 -1.95
C ASP A 3 -8.90 11.31 -2.49
N ILE A 4 -10.19 11.35 -2.87
CA ILE A 4 -10.80 12.57 -3.45
C ILE A 4 -10.73 13.76 -2.49
N GLY A 5 -10.72 13.50 -1.19
CA GLY A 5 -10.56 14.50 -0.15
C GLY A 5 -9.24 15.26 -0.18
N MET A 6 -8.19 14.72 -0.84
CA MET A 6 -6.95 15.45 -1.07
C MET A 6 -7.14 16.74 -1.87
N LEU A 7 -8.22 16.84 -2.66
CA LEU A 7 -8.57 18.06 -3.37
C LEU A 7 -8.95 19.23 -2.44
N ARG A 8 -9.26 18.97 -1.17
CA ARG A 8 -9.55 20.00 -0.15
C ARG A 8 -8.33 20.41 0.67
N VAL A 9 -7.26 19.62 0.60
CA VAL A 9 -5.98 19.97 1.23
C VAL A 9 -5.31 21.05 0.39
N ALA A 10 -4.75 22.07 1.05
CA ALA A 10 -4.09 23.17 0.35
C ALA A 10 -3.00 22.66 -0.61
N GLY A 11 -3.02 23.13 -1.86
CA GLY A 11 -2.11 22.69 -2.90
C GLY A 11 -0.63 22.91 -2.54
N GLU A 12 -0.33 23.97 -1.79
CA GLU A 12 1.00 24.27 -1.26
C GLU A 12 1.54 23.11 -0.40
N ILE A 13 0.68 22.50 0.44
CA ILE A 13 1.04 21.36 1.29
C ILE A 13 1.25 20.12 0.45
N VAL A 14 0.32 19.83 -0.49
CA VAL A 14 0.37 18.62 -1.32
C VAL A 14 1.58 18.61 -2.25
N LEU A 15 1.98 19.78 -2.77
CA LEU A 15 3.09 19.94 -3.72
C LEU A 15 4.43 20.24 -3.06
N LYS A 16 4.47 20.39 -1.73
CA LYS A 16 5.68 20.68 -0.98
C LYS A 16 6.72 19.57 -1.16
N LYS A 17 7.93 19.97 -1.53
CA LYS A 17 9.06 19.03 -1.73
C LYS A 17 9.89 18.83 -0.46
N GLU A 18 9.84 19.80 0.43
CA GLU A 18 10.50 19.80 1.72
C GLU A 18 9.75 18.87 2.70
N LYS A 19 10.38 18.59 3.84
CA LYS A 19 9.73 17.84 4.90
C LYS A 19 8.51 18.62 5.43
N LEU A 20 7.38 17.93 5.51
CA LEU A 20 6.16 18.51 6.06
C LEU A 20 6.30 18.77 7.57
N GLU A 21 5.74 19.86 8.04
CA GLU A 21 5.57 20.16 9.46
C GLU A 21 4.42 19.35 10.05
N GLU A 22 4.35 19.25 11.39
CA GLU A 22 3.32 18.45 12.04
C GLU A 22 1.90 18.97 11.72
N THR A 23 1.71 20.28 11.69
CA THR A 23 0.43 20.91 11.33
C THR A 23 0.02 20.59 9.88
N GLU A 24 0.97 20.54 8.95
CA GLU A 24 0.72 20.17 7.56
C GLU A 24 0.38 18.68 7.43
N LEU A 25 1.05 17.83 8.22
CA LEU A 25 0.74 16.40 8.29
C LEU A 25 -0.66 16.16 8.87
N GLU A 26 -1.05 16.91 9.90
CA GLU A 26 -2.40 16.84 10.47
C GLU A 26 -3.47 17.24 9.44
N GLU A 27 -3.20 18.26 8.64
CA GLU A 27 -4.13 18.68 7.57
C GLU A 27 -4.26 17.58 6.49
N ILE A 28 -3.14 16.97 6.07
CA ILE A 28 -3.19 15.83 5.16
C ILE A 28 -3.98 14.65 5.78
N ARG A 29 -3.81 14.36 7.06
CA ARG A 29 -4.53 13.28 7.75
C ARG A 29 -6.04 13.50 7.82
N ARG A 30 -6.55 14.66 7.47
CA ARG A 30 -7.98 14.94 7.35
C ARG A 30 -8.59 14.50 6.03
N HIS A 31 -7.79 14.18 5.00
CA HIS A 31 -8.33 13.82 3.68
C HIS A 31 -9.35 12.66 3.69
N PRO A 32 -9.28 11.64 4.58
CA PRO A 32 -10.32 10.61 4.60
C PRO A 32 -11.68 11.18 5.06
N LEU A 33 -11.68 12.10 6.02
CA LEU A 33 -12.90 12.82 6.43
C LEU A 33 -13.45 13.65 5.26
N TYR A 34 -12.59 14.38 4.57
CA TYR A 34 -12.99 15.17 3.40
C TYR A 34 -13.53 14.26 2.27
N SER A 35 -12.90 13.09 2.03
CA SER A 35 -13.40 12.09 1.08
C SER A 35 -14.80 11.61 1.46
N TYR A 36 -15.02 11.26 2.74
CA TYR A 36 -16.33 10.85 3.26
C TYR A 36 -17.39 11.91 3.00
N GLU A 37 -17.14 13.17 3.40
CA GLU A 37 -18.07 14.27 3.22
C GLU A 37 -18.39 14.53 1.74
N MET A 38 -17.37 14.56 0.89
CA MET A 38 -17.54 14.80 -0.54
C MET A 38 -18.37 13.67 -1.19
N LEU A 39 -18.09 12.42 -0.90
CA LEU A 39 -18.83 11.29 -1.45
C LEU A 39 -20.28 11.29 -0.96
N LYS A 40 -20.50 11.48 0.33
CA LYS A 40 -21.83 11.54 0.93
C LYS A 40 -22.68 12.66 0.34
N ASN A 41 -22.12 13.87 0.20
CA ASN A 41 -22.82 15.03 -0.31
C ASN A 41 -23.12 14.94 -1.83
N ASN A 42 -22.41 14.09 -2.56
CA ASN A 42 -22.63 13.82 -3.97
C ASN A 42 -23.44 12.53 -4.24
N GLY A 43 -24.16 12.00 -3.24
CA GLY A 43 -25.12 10.93 -3.41
C GLY A 43 -24.53 9.53 -3.54
N PHE A 44 -23.26 9.34 -3.20
CA PHE A 44 -22.65 7.99 -3.14
C PHE A 44 -23.25 7.20 -1.98
N SER A 45 -23.24 5.87 -2.10
CA SER A 45 -23.79 5.02 -1.04
C SER A 45 -23.04 5.23 0.28
N PRO A 46 -23.74 5.11 1.42
CA PRO A 46 -23.09 5.22 2.74
C PRO A 46 -21.90 4.30 2.91
N VAL A 47 -21.96 3.08 2.33
CA VAL A 47 -20.88 2.10 2.40
C VAL A 47 -19.63 2.62 1.68
N VAL A 48 -19.78 3.18 0.46
CA VAL A 48 -18.65 3.73 -0.30
C VAL A 48 -17.99 4.90 0.44
N SER A 49 -18.80 5.79 1.02
CA SER A 49 -18.32 6.92 1.81
C SER A 49 -17.56 6.46 3.04
N GLU A 50 -18.11 5.47 3.77
CA GLU A 50 -17.47 4.90 4.96
C GLU A 50 -16.16 4.17 4.63
N ILE A 51 -16.08 3.46 3.52
CA ILE A 51 -14.84 2.82 3.05
C ILE A 51 -13.76 3.87 2.80
N ALA A 52 -14.09 4.99 2.15
CA ALA A 52 -13.15 6.08 1.91
C ALA A 52 -12.73 6.80 3.21
N TYR A 53 -13.58 6.76 4.24
CA TYR A 53 -13.23 7.31 5.56
C TYR A 53 -12.25 6.41 6.32
N GLN A 54 -12.29 5.10 6.08
CA GLN A 54 -11.52 4.10 6.81
C GLN A 54 -10.25 3.62 6.10
N GLU A 55 -9.98 4.04 4.87
CA GLU A 55 -8.87 3.46 4.08
C GLU A 55 -7.48 3.68 4.69
N GLN A 56 -7.33 4.68 5.57
CA GLN A 56 -6.11 4.93 6.34
C GLN A 56 -6.09 4.29 7.73
N GLU A 57 -7.14 3.57 8.12
CA GLU A 57 -7.16 2.80 9.35
C GLU A 57 -6.27 1.55 9.24
N ARG A 58 -5.81 1.04 10.37
CA ARG A 58 -4.88 -0.10 10.46
C ARG A 58 -5.37 -1.08 11.51
N GLU A 59 -5.22 -2.40 11.26
CA GLU A 59 -5.66 -3.48 12.15
C GLU A 59 -5.25 -3.29 13.61
N ASP A 60 -4.04 -2.78 13.83
CA ASP A 60 -3.48 -2.55 15.17
C ASP A 60 -3.96 -1.23 15.82
N GLY A 61 -4.73 -0.41 15.11
CA GLY A 61 -5.22 0.89 15.57
C GLY A 61 -4.21 2.02 15.43
N SER A 62 -3.10 1.80 14.74
CA SER A 62 -2.12 2.85 14.43
C SER A 62 -2.53 3.77 13.29
N GLY A 63 -3.67 3.48 12.65
CA GLY A 63 -4.22 4.26 11.56
C GLY A 63 -4.95 5.53 12.01
N TYR A 64 -5.55 6.22 11.07
CA TYR A 64 -6.32 7.43 11.29
C TYR A 64 -7.54 7.47 10.35
N PRO A 65 -8.55 8.34 10.59
CA PRO A 65 -8.60 9.38 11.60
C PRO A 65 -9.18 8.94 12.96
N ARG A 66 -9.76 7.75 13.05
CA ARG A 66 -10.47 7.26 14.25
C ARG A 66 -9.67 6.26 15.09
N GLY A 67 -8.60 5.71 14.57
CA GLY A 67 -7.80 4.67 15.22
C GLY A 67 -8.59 3.36 15.43
N LEU A 68 -9.41 2.99 14.44
CA LEU A 68 -10.20 1.76 14.46
C LEU A 68 -9.29 0.53 14.47
N LYS A 69 -9.81 -0.58 15.05
CA LYS A 69 -9.06 -1.84 15.15
C LYS A 69 -9.84 -3.02 14.61
N GLY A 70 -9.13 -3.96 14.02
CA GLY A 70 -9.65 -5.28 13.68
C GLY A 70 -10.94 -5.22 12.86
N GLU A 71 -11.97 -5.88 13.35
CA GLU A 71 -13.26 -6.00 12.67
C GLU A 71 -14.08 -4.70 12.59
N SER A 72 -13.69 -3.66 13.34
CA SER A 72 -14.32 -2.34 13.23
C SER A 72 -13.96 -1.63 11.93
N ILE A 73 -12.97 -2.12 11.19
CA ILE A 73 -12.55 -1.60 9.88
C ILE A 73 -13.21 -2.43 8.80
N HIS A 74 -13.91 -1.76 7.88
CA HIS A 74 -14.55 -2.42 6.74
C HIS A 74 -13.52 -3.16 5.88
N GLU A 75 -13.82 -4.39 5.45
CA GLU A 75 -12.87 -5.24 4.70
C GLU A 75 -12.34 -4.56 3.43
N TYR A 76 -13.20 -3.89 2.66
CA TYR A 76 -12.76 -3.14 1.47
C TYR A 76 -11.85 -1.96 1.79
N ALA A 77 -11.99 -1.34 2.96
CA ALA A 77 -11.07 -0.28 3.38
C ALA A 77 -9.66 -0.86 3.64
N LYS A 78 -9.57 -2.04 4.26
CA LYS A 78 -8.29 -2.75 4.46
C LYS A 78 -7.63 -3.12 3.14
N ILE A 79 -8.41 -3.61 2.15
CA ILE A 79 -7.92 -3.94 0.81
C ILE A 79 -7.37 -2.69 0.11
N ILE A 80 -8.12 -1.58 0.15
CA ILE A 80 -7.70 -0.31 -0.45
C ILE A 80 -6.43 0.21 0.22
N GLY A 81 -6.40 0.23 1.56
CA GLY A 81 -5.25 0.69 2.32
C GLY A 81 -3.97 -0.11 2.04
N LEU A 82 -4.08 -1.44 1.94
CA LEU A 82 -2.95 -2.31 1.57
C LEU A 82 -2.47 -2.03 0.13
N SER A 83 -3.41 -1.89 -0.80
CA SER A 83 -3.11 -1.58 -2.20
C SER A 83 -2.48 -0.20 -2.37
N ALA A 84 -2.94 0.79 -1.62
CA ALA A 84 -2.42 2.16 -1.61
C ALA A 84 -0.97 2.20 -1.10
N ILE A 85 -0.66 1.51 0.01
CA ILE A 85 0.72 1.39 0.52
C ILE A 85 1.62 0.73 -0.53
N TYR A 86 1.19 -0.38 -1.13
CA TYR A 86 1.96 -1.07 -2.16
C TYR A 86 2.25 -0.15 -3.34
N THR A 87 1.23 0.52 -3.86
CA THR A 87 1.35 1.44 -5.01
C THR A 87 2.25 2.63 -4.68
N ALA A 88 2.10 3.21 -3.48
CA ALA A 88 2.95 4.32 -3.03
C ALA A 88 4.43 3.93 -2.91
N MET A 89 4.72 2.66 -2.59
CA MET A 89 6.09 2.16 -2.54
C MET A 89 6.69 1.86 -3.92
N LEU A 90 5.87 1.55 -4.92
CA LEU A 90 6.31 1.35 -6.31
C LEU A 90 6.74 2.65 -6.99
N GLN A 91 6.13 3.77 -6.62
CA GLN A 91 6.41 5.04 -7.26
C GLN A 91 7.72 5.64 -6.73
N PRO A 92 8.61 6.11 -7.63
CA PRO A 92 9.79 6.86 -7.21
C PRO A 92 9.34 8.19 -6.58
N ARG A 93 9.97 8.58 -5.50
CA ARG A 93 9.79 9.91 -4.88
C ARG A 93 11.13 10.64 -4.91
N PRO A 94 11.16 11.99 -4.88
CA PRO A 94 12.41 12.75 -4.92
C PRO A 94 13.46 12.33 -3.89
N GLN A 95 13.00 11.74 -2.77
CA GLN A 95 13.84 11.34 -1.64
C GLN A 95 13.99 9.82 -1.49
N ARG A 96 13.48 9.00 -2.45
CA ARG A 96 13.49 7.56 -2.35
C ARG A 96 13.58 6.90 -3.72
N GLU A 97 14.59 6.03 -3.89
CA GLU A 97 14.70 5.18 -5.07
C GLU A 97 13.49 4.26 -5.25
N ARG A 98 13.25 3.89 -6.50
CA ARG A 98 12.21 2.92 -6.86
C ARG A 98 12.49 1.58 -6.19
N LYS A 99 11.50 1.05 -5.48
CA LYS A 99 11.57 -0.30 -4.94
C LYS A 99 11.02 -1.32 -5.93
N PHE A 100 11.63 -2.50 -5.93
CA PHE A 100 11.10 -3.64 -6.68
C PHE A 100 9.97 -4.35 -5.89
N PRO A 101 9.03 -5.01 -6.58
CA PRO A 101 7.90 -5.68 -5.93
C PRO A 101 8.29 -6.56 -4.74
N PHE A 102 9.35 -7.38 -4.87
CA PHE A 102 9.80 -8.26 -3.78
C PHE A 102 10.28 -7.49 -2.54
N GLN A 103 10.93 -6.33 -2.72
CA GLN A 103 11.40 -5.49 -1.62
C GLN A 103 10.20 -4.87 -0.88
N ILE A 104 9.17 -4.47 -1.63
CA ILE A 104 7.93 -3.91 -1.07
C ILE A 104 7.20 -4.96 -0.24
N ILE A 105 7.01 -6.16 -0.79
CA ILE A 105 6.37 -7.26 -0.08
C ILE A 105 7.14 -7.62 1.19
N LYS A 106 8.47 -7.72 1.09
CA LYS A 106 9.31 -7.96 2.27
C LYS A 106 9.11 -6.87 3.34
N GLU A 107 9.09 -5.60 2.94
CA GLU A 107 8.89 -4.49 3.87
C GLU A 107 7.49 -4.53 4.51
N ILE A 108 6.45 -4.86 3.75
CA ILE A 108 5.08 -5.05 4.27
C ILE A 108 5.07 -6.16 5.33
N ILE A 109 5.71 -7.30 5.05
CA ILE A 109 5.78 -8.42 5.99
C ILE A 109 6.58 -8.04 7.24
N ASP A 110 7.73 -7.38 7.09
CA ASP A 110 8.65 -7.11 8.21
C ASP A 110 8.13 -5.97 9.10
N LYS A 111 7.60 -4.91 8.51
CA LYS A 111 7.23 -3.68 9.23
C LYS A 111 5.74 -3.51 9.45
N ASN A 112 4.90 -3.96 8.51
CA ASN A 112 3.48 -3.63 8.47
C ASN A 112 2.57 -4.85 8.73
N LYS A 113 3.12 -6.03 9.08
CA LYS A 113 2.33 -7.26 9.28
C LYS A 113 1.22 -7.15 10.34
N LYS A 114 1.34 -6.23 11.29
CA LYS A 114 0.32 -5.97 12.32
C LYS A 114 -0.75 -4.99 11.84
N GLN A 115 -0.46 -4.25 10.77
CA GLN A 115 -1.34 -3.20 10.24
C GLN A 115 -2.38 -3.75 9.27
N PHE A 116 -2.16 -4.96 8.73
CA PHE A 116 -3.05 -5.59 7.76
C PHE A 116 -3.31 -7.06 8.08
N PRO A 117 -4.51 -7.59 7.79
CA PRO A 117 -4.81 -9.01 7.95
C PRO A 117 -3.85 -9.87 7.12
N LEU A 118 -3.35 -10.95 7.72
CA LEU A 118 -2.39 -11.85 7.06
C LEU A 118 -2.95 -12.49 5.78
N HIS A 119 -4.26 -12.76 5.73
CA HIS A 119 -4.90 -13.31 4.54
C HIS A 119 -4.86 -12.32 3.37
N LEU A 120 -5.06 -11.02 3.61
CA LEU A 120 -4.96 -9.99 2.55
C LEU A 120 -3.52 -9.83 2.04
N ILE A 121 -2.53 -9.87 2.95
CA ILE A 121 -1.12 -9.86 2.55
C ILE A 121 -0.80 -11.09 1.68
N ARG A 122 -1.33 -12.26 2.03
CA ARG A 122 -1.16 -13.49 1.24
C ARG A 122 -1.78 -13.36 -0.16
N ILE A 123 -3.02 -12.87 -0.25
CA ILE A 123 -3.69 -12.63 -1.54
C ILE A 123 -2.86 -11.66 -2.39
N LEU A 124 -2.37 -10.55 -1.79
CA LEU A 124 -1.53 -9.60 -2.50
C LEU A 124 -0.27 -10.26 -3.08
N ILE A 125 0.38 -11.15 -2.32
CA ILE A 125 1.57 -11.88 -2.77
C ILE A 125 1.24 -12.85 -3.91
N ASP A 126 0.10 -13.54 -3.82
CA ASP A 126 -0.31 -14.54 -4.80
C ASP A 126 -0.73 -13.90 -6.13
N GLU A 127 -1.40 -12.74 -6.08
CA GLU A 127 -1.86 -12.00 -7.27
C GLU A 127 -0.73 -11.19 -7.94
N LEU A 128 0.19 -10.68 -7.15
CA LEU A 128 1.33 -9.94 -7.69
C LEU A 128 2.45 -10.92 -8.05
N SER A 129 2.81 -10.99 -9.31
CA SER A 129 4.02 -11.72 -9.73
C SER A 129 5.26 -11.05 -9.14
N VAL A 130 5.62 -11.41 -7.91
CA VAL A 130 6.77 -10.85 -7.17
C VAL A 130 8.06 -11.03 -7.97
N PHE A 131 8.17 -12.17 -8.65
CA PHE A 131 9.25 -12.51 -9.57
C PHE A 131 8.65 -12.96 -10.91
N PRO A 132 8.33 -12.01 -11.83
CA PRO A 132 7.76 -12.37 -13.13
C PRO A 132 8.74 -13.21 -13.95
N VAL A 133 8.20 -14.11 -14.76
CA VAL A 133 9.00 -14.93 -15.70
C VAL A 133 9.78 -13.99 -16.64
N GLY A 134 11.06 -14.30 -16.84
CA GLY A 134 11.98 -13.50 -17.62
C GLY A 134 12.80 -12.49 -16.79
N LEU A 135 12.45 -12.24 -15.52
CA LEU A 135 13.22 -11.35 -14.66
C LEU A 135 14.60 -11.96 -14.37
N TYR A 136 15.65 -11.11 -14.46
CA TYR A 136 16.98 -11.48 -13.99
C TYR A 136 17.14 -11.10 -12.52
N VAL A 137 17.68 -12.02 -11.74
CA VAL A 137 17.90 -11.86 -10.30
C VAL A 137 19.34 -12.25 -9.93
N LYS A 138 19.92 -11.52 -9.00
CA LYS A 138 21.19 -11.89 -8.40
C LYS A 138 20.93 -12.76 -7.18
N LEU A 139 21.53 -13.93 -7.14
CA LEU A 139 21.41 -14.87 -6.04
C LEU A 139 22.37 -14.51 -4.90
N ASN A 140 22.12 -15.08 -3.72
CA ASN A 140 23.01 -14.96 -2.57
C ASN A 140 24.37 -15.66 -2.77
N THR A 141 24.45 -16.59 -3.75
CA THR A 141 25.70 -17.21 -4.21
C THR A 141 26.57 -16.29 -5.06
N GLY A 142 26.00 -15.17 -5.51
CA GLY A 142 26.65 -14.22 -6.45
C GLY A 142 26.29 -14.44 -7.91
N ASP A 143 25.72 -15.62 -8.25
CA ASP A 143 25.29 -15.96 -9.61
C ASP A 143 24.13 -15.07 -10.08
N ILE A 144 23.99 -14.94 -11.40
CA ILE A 144 22.83 -14.33 -12.04
C ILE A 144 21.92 -15.46 -12.56
N GLY A 145 20.65 -15.39 -12.23
CA GLY A 145 19.65 -16.31 -12.71
C GLY A 145 18.49 -15.58 -13.40
N ARG A 146 17.87 -16.26 -14.35
CA ARG A 146 16.63 -15.83 -15.00
C ARG A 146 15.45 -16.61 -14.42
N VAL A 147 14.40 -15.92 -14.02
CA VAL A 147 13.16 -16.57 -13.57
C VAL A 147 12.50 -17.27 -14.76
N VAL A 148 12.35 -18.58 -14.67
CA VAL A 148 11.72 -19.42 -15.71
C VAL A 148 10.30 -19.86 -15.34
N ARG A 149 9.96 -19.86 -14.03
CA ARG A 149 8.62 -20.21 -13.55
C ARG A 149 8.38 -19.60 -12.17
N THR A 150 7.17 -19.10 -11.95
CA THR A 150 6.70 -18.71 -10.61
C THR A 150 6.40 -19.95 -9.77
N ASN A 151 6.47 -19.81 -8.45
CA ASN A 151 6.14 -20.88 -7.51
C ASN A 151 4.95 -20.45 -6.66
N ARG A 152 3.75 -20.96 -6.95
CA ARG A 152 2.52 -20.60 -6.23
C ARG A 152 2.53 -21.01 -4.76
N LEU A 153 3.25 -22.08 -4.40
CA LEU A 153 3.35 -22.54 -3.00
C LEU A 153 4.38 -21.73 -2.20
N ALA A 154 5.33 -21.11 -2.89
CA ALA A 154 6.34 -20.24 -2.28
C ALA A 154 6.66 -19.08 -3.24
N PRO A 155 5.79 -18.04 -3.31
CA PRO A 155 5.92 -16.93 -4.27
C PRO A 155 7.26 -16.20 -4.20
N MET A 156 7.89 -16.18 -3.02
CA MET A 156 9.23 -15.62 -2.80
C MET A 156 10.39 -16.52 -3.23
N ARG A 157 10.10 -17.72 -3.77
CA ARG A 157 11.10 -18.73 -4.21
C ARG A 157 10.76 -19.21 -5.63
N PRO A 158 10.96 -18.37 -6.66
CA PRO A 158 10.71 -18.78 -8.04
C PRO A 158 11.69 -19.87 -8.50
N VAL A 159 11.35 -20.54 -9.58
CA VAL A 159 12.28 -21.43 -10.27
C VAL A 159 13.17 -20.59 -11.16
N ILE A 160 14.48 -20.77 -11.03
CA ILE A 160 15.51 -19.96 -11.66
C ILE A 160 16.43 -20.84 -12.48
N GLU A 161 16.77 -20.38 -13.69
CA GLU A 161 17.81 -20.92 -14.54
C GLU A 161 19.07 -20.05 -14.37
N ILE A 162 20.21 -20.68 -14.04
CA ILE A 162 21.48 -19.95 -13.90
C ILE A 162 21.96 -19.52 -15.29
N VAL A 163 22.25 -18.25 -15.44
CA VAL A 163 22.82 -17.65 -16.64
C VAL A 163 24.34 -17.67 -16.47
N ARG A 164 25.00 -18.45 -17.31
CA ARG A 164 26.47 -18.53 -17.38
C ARG A 164 27.01 -17.61 -18.45
#